data_9f63783e115c99f5dba6324a637e3818
#
_entry.id   9f63783e115c99f5dba6324a637e3818
#
_cell.length_a   1.000
_cell.length_b   1.000
_cell.length_c   1.000
_cell.angle_alpha   90.00
_cell.angle_beta   90.00
_cell.angle_gamma   90.00
#
_symmetry.space_group_name_H-M   'P 1'
#
loop_
_entity.id
_entity.type
_entity.pdbx_description
1 polymer ?
#
loop_
_entity_poly.entity_id
_entity_poly.type
_entity_poly.pdbx_seq_one_letter_code
_entity_poly.pdbx_strand_id
1 'polypeptide(L)'
;MAGGRGEASALTPGERPGFSVCQPGPAAASLRATMQSDIGLIGLAVMGQNLALNIADHGFAISVYNRTTAKTDEFVAANRGTPGKLTGARTMAEFAASLRKPRKAVILVKAGGPTDAVIDELAAVFEPGDIIIDGGNALWTDTIRREKALRAKGLRFIGSGVSGGEEGARFGPSLMPGGDPAAWAELKPIWEAVAAKVDASTGAELTGAKPGKPIKGGVPCVAHIGADGAGHYVKMVHNGIEYGDMQMICEAYDLMRGLLGMTPDEIGAVFEEWNRGDLNSFLIEITAKVLRQKDPETGAPLVDVILDTAGQKGTGKWTSANALDMGVAAPTIAEAVFARCLSAVKEERVAAAKSLRGPKPRMTGKADRAKVVAMVADALYCAKICSYAQGFQLMREAQREYKWKLNFGEIAQIWRGGCIIRARFLQKITEAFEKKPRLANLLLDGHFRKTMRKAQKNWRKVIGLAVKHGIPVPTLGSALAYFDSYRTERLPQNLLQGQRDFFGAHTYERVDKPRGEFYHIDWPAPGRPQIKS
;
A
#
# COMPACT_ATOMS: atom_id res chain seq x y z
N MET A 1 27.50 78.91 45.98
CA MET A 1 27.22 79.71 47.23
C MET A 1 26.40 78.84 48.12
N ALA A 2 27.00 78.43 49.18
CA ALA A 2 26.57 78.52 50.57
C ALA A 2 25.29 77.71 50.85
N GLY A 3 25.27 76.72 51.66
CA GLY A 3 25.94 76.57 52.98
C GLY A 3 24.85 76.38 54.02
N GLY A 4 24.94 75.41 54.85
CA GLY A 4 24.08 75.37 56.04
C GLY A 4 24.09 74.02 56.73
N ARG A 5 25.00 73.89 57.71
CA ARG A 5 25.10 72.77 58.69
C ARG A 5 24.09 72.95 59.80
N GLY A 6 23.79 71.87 60.50
CA GLY A 6 23.18 71.88 61.84
C GLY A 6 22.81 70.47 62.24
N GLU A 7 23.53 69.85 62.88
CA GLU A 7 23.95 69.37 64.21
C GLU A 7 22.88 68.51 64.91
N ALA A 8 23.39 67.45 65.46
CA ALA A 8 22.88 66.32 66.17
C ALA A 8 22.07 66.56 67.43
N SER A 9 21.19 65.65 67.78
CA SER A 9 20.92 65.29 69.19
C SER A 9 20.51 63.80 69.25
N ALA A 10 21.24 63.12 70.12
CA ALA A 10 21.02 61.72 70.47
C ALA A 10 19.91 61.55 71.49
N LEU A 11 19.06 60.52 71.35
CA LEU A 11 18.33 59.93 72.49
C LEU A 11 18.17 58.41 72.25
N THR A 12 18.43 57.67 73.27
CA THR A 12 18.58 56.24 73.49
C THR A 12 17.26 55.44 73.50
N PRO A 13 17.30 54.11 73.67
CA PRO A 13 16.48 53.17 72.83
C PRO A 13 15.20 52.70 73.57
N GLY A 14 14.14 52.52 72.80
CA GLY A 14 12.89 51.86 73.19
C GLY A 14 12.61 50.62 72.33
N GLU A 15 12.20 49.60 73.00
CA GLU A 15 11.94 48.25 72.56
C GLU A 15 11.07 48.15 71.25
N ARG A 16 11.48 47.34 70.34
CA ARG A 16 10.67 47.00 69.15
C ARG A 16 9.96 45.63 69.34
N PRO A 17 8.66 45.55 69.06
CA PRO A 17 7.99 44.25 69.03
C PRO A 17 8.47 43.45 67.83
N GLY A 18 8.70 42.11 68.02
CA GLY A 18 9.20 41.17 67.03
C GLY A 18 8.25 41.01 65.88
N PHE A 19 8.72 41.29 64.67
CA PHE A 19 8.11 40.82 63.45
C PHE A 19 8.55 39.35 63.20
N SER A 20 7.59 38.41 63.34
CA SER A 20 7.73 37.03 62.91
C SER A 20 7.89 37.02 61.44
N VAL A 21 9.07 36.66 60.94
CA VAL A 21 9.31 36.37 59.54
C VAL A 21 8.64 35.00 59.22
N CYS A 22 7.49 35.05 58.52
CA CYS A 22 6.85 33.90 57.93
C CYS A 22 7.78 33.38 56.88
N GLN A 23 8.47 32.24 57.11
CA GLN A 23 9.16 31.50 56.07
C GLN A 23 8.11 30.98 55.10
N PRO A 24 8.29 31.12 53.77
CA PRO A 24 7.42 30.45 52.80
C PRO A 24 7.62 28.95 52.94
N GLY A 25 6.57 28.23 53.32
CA GLY A 25 6.51 26.78 53.31
C GLY A 25 6.78 26.26 51.88
N PRO A 26 7.33 25.06 51.74
CA PRO A 26 7.58 24.50 50.44
C PRO A 26 6.26 24.43 49.67
N ALA A 27 6.17 25.17 48.58
CA ALA A 27 5.09 25.06 47.63
C ALA A 27 5.05 23.58 47.21
N ALA A 28 4.05 22.87 47.67
CA ALA A 28 3.72 21.54 47.19
C ALA A 28 3.42 21.68 45.69
N ALA A 29 4.43 21.48 44.85
CA ALA A 29 4.25 21.17 43.47
C ALA A 29 3.44 19.87 43.43
N SER A 30 2.12 19.99 43.31
CA SER A 30 1.27 18.87 42.99
C SER A 30 1.77 18.32 41.64
N LEU A 31 2.57 17.29 41.67
CA LEU A 31 2.82 16.41 40.57
C LEU A 31 1.45 15.84 40.19
N ARG A 32 0.68 16.56 39.36
CA ARG A 32 -0.33 15.92 38.53
C ARG A 32 0.45 14.88 37.76
N ALA A 33 0.27 13.62 38.12
CA ALA A 33 0.73 12.52 37.33
C ALA A 33 0.17 12.74 35.91
N THR A 34 1.01 13.29 35.03
CA THR A 34 0.63 13.50 33.64
C THR A 34 0.42 12.11 33.08
N MET A 35 -0.85 11.73 32.81
CA MET A 35 -1.16 10.46 32.19
C MET A 35 -0.35 10.36 30.90
N GLN A 36 0.62 9.45 30.90
CA GLN A 36 1.47 9.18 29.72
C GLN A 36 0.62 8.56 28.62
N SER A 37 0.95 8.91 27.37
CA SER A 37 0.27 8.39 26.21
C SER A 37 0.68 6.93 25.90
N ASP A 38 -0.28 6.14 25.44
CA ASP A 38 -0.09 4.74 25.06
C ASP A 38 0.80 4.58 23.84
N ILE A 39 0.75 5.57 22.93
CA ILE A 39 1.48 5.60 21.66
C ILE A 39 1.72 7.04 21.23
N GLY A 40 2.75 7.25 20.42
CA GLY A 40 3.03 8.54 19.76
C GLY A 40 2.92 8.43 18.24
N LEU A 41 2.67 9.59 17.58
CA LEU A 41 2.66 9.67 16.12
C LEU A 41 3.40 10.92 15.66
N ILE A 42 4.33 10.73 14.72
CA ILE A 42 5.15 11.78 14.11
C ILE A 42 4.76 11.96 12.65
N GLY A 43 4.42 13.20 12.28
CA GLY A 43 4.04 13.56 10.91
C GLY A 43 2.54 13.75 10.76
N LEU A 44 2.09 15.01 10.80
CA LEU A 44 0.68 15.41 10.74
C LEU A 44 0.27 15.89 9.33
N ALA A 45 0.64 15.11 8.28
CA ALA A 45 -0.02 15.18 7.00
C ALA A 45 -1.35 14.40 7.05
N VAL A 46 -2.11 14.37 5.95
CA VAL A 46 -3.46 13.77 5.88
C VAL A 46 -3.53 12.39 6.54
N MET A 47 -2.63 11.47 6.18
CA MET A 47 -2.63 10.11 6.73
C MET A 47 -2.34 10.10 8.25
N GLY A 48 -1.38 10.92 8.71
CA GLY A 48 -1.00 10.97 10.12
C GLY A 48 -2.10 11.54 11.01
N GLN A 49 -2.74 12.61 10.57
CA GLN A 49 -3.88 13.19 11.30
C GLN A 49 -5.02 12.17 11.44
N ASN A 50 -5.39 11.52 10.34
CA ASN A 50 -6.49 10.55 10.33
C ASN A 50 -6.18 9.31 11.17
N LEU A 51 -4.96 8.77 11.12
CA LEU A 51 -4.57 7.64 11.98
C LEU A 51 -4.52 8.02 13.46
N ALA A 52 -4.03 9.24 13.79
CA ALA A 52 -4.03 9.72 15.16
C ALA A 52 -5.44 9.84 15.74
N LEU A 53 -6.39 10.36 14.96
CA LEU A 53 -7.80 10.43 15.36
C LEU A 53 -8.44 9.05 15.50
N ASN A 54 -8.12 8.12 14.60
CA ASN A 54 -8.58 6.74 14.70
C ASN A 54 -8.11 6.08 16.01
N ILE A 55 -6.84 6.24 16.37
CA ILE A 55 -6.28 5.74 17.63
C ILE A 55 -7.01 6.35 18.82
N ALA A 56 -7.21 7.68 18.80
CA ALA A 56 -7.91 8.40 19.88
C ALA A 56 -9.40 7.98 19.98
N ASP A 57 -10.09 7.76 18.87
CA ASP A 57 -11.49 7.31 18.85
C ASP A 57 -11.68 5.92 19.48
N HIS A 58 -10.63 5.09 19.46
CA HIS A 58 -10.60 3.79 20.14
C HIS A 58 -10.23 3.89 21.63
N GLY A 59 -10.08 5.12 22.17
CA GLY A 59 -9.85 5.36 23.59
C GLY A 59 -8.38 5.34 24.03
N PHE A 60 -7.43 5.13 23.12
CA PHE A 60 -6.01 5.19 23.45
C PHE A 60 -5.53 6.65 23.62
N ALA A 61 -4.73 6.89 24.64
CA ALA A 61 -4.04 8.16 24.79
C ALA A 61 -2.90 8.26 23.77
N ILE A 62 -2.86 9.35 23.01
CA ILE A 62 -1.89 9.53 21.93
C ILE A 62 -1.18 10.88 22.03
N SER A 63 0.14 10.87 21.88
CA SER A 63 0.96 12.06 21.70
C SER A 63 1.28 12.26 20.23
N VAL A 64 1.19 13.50 19.77
CA VAL A 64 1.49 13.84 18.37
C VAL A 64 2.61 14.88 18.29
N TYR A 65 3.47 14.71 17.29
CA TYR A 65 4.56 15.63 17.01
C TYR A 65 4.66 15.88 15.50
N ASN A 66 4.93 17.14 15.15
CA ASN A 66 5.26 17.53 13.78
C ASN A 66 6.37 18.58 13.81
N ARG A 67 7.34 18.45 12.90
CA ARG A 67 8.47 19.40 12.78
C ARG A 67 8.02 20.87 12.75
N THR A 68 6.90 21.18 12.10
CA THR A 68 6.24 22.48 12.15
C THR A 68 5.30 22.51 13.35
N THR A 69 5.69 23.12 14.45
CA THR A 69 4.97 23.12 15.73
C THR A 69 3.55 23.66 15.61
N ALA A 70 3.34 24.71 14.80
CA ALA A 70 2.00 25.28 14.55
C ALA A 70 0.98 24.21 14.09
N LYS A 71 1.39 23.27 13.23
CA LYS A 71 0.51 22.15 12.80
C LYS A 71 0.12 21.24 13.95
N THR A 72 1.01 21.03 14.91
CA THR A 72 0.70 20.26 16.12
C THR A 72 -0.33 20.98 16.97
N ASP A 73 -0.10 22.27 17.23
CA ASP A 73 -0.97 23.10 18.07
C ASP A 73 -2.38 23.22 17.44
N GLU A 74 -2.47 23.49 16.14
CA GLU A 74 -3.72 23.55 15.37
C GLU A 74 -4.49 22.22 15.41
N PHE A 75 -3.80 21.11 15.16
CA PHE A 75 -4.40 19.78 15.16
C PHE A 75 -4.97 19.42 16.53
N VAL A 76 -4.22 19.65 17.61
CA VAL A 76 -4.69 19.39 18.97
C VAL A 76 -5.85 20.29 19.35
N ALA A 77 -5.78 21.58 19.00
CA ALA A 77 -6.85 22.55 19.28
C ALA A 77 -8.17 22.18 18.58
N ALA A 78 -8.09 21.75 17.32
CA ALA A 78 -9.25 21.34 16.51
C ALA A 78 -9.91 20.04 17.00
N ASN A 79 -9.20 19.19 17.75
CA ASN A 79 -9.64 17.84 18.11
C ASN A 79 -9.74 17.59 19.63
N ARG A 80 -10.01 18.62 20.43
CA ARG A 80 -10.11 18.52 21.90
C ARG A 80 -11.20 17.57 22.42
N GLY A 81 -12.19 17.25 21.60
CA GLY A 81 -13.33 16.41 21.95
C GLY A 81 -13.18 14.92 21.61
N THR A 82 -11.99 14.46 21.22
CA THR A 82 -11.77 13.03 20.93
C THR A 82 -11.88 12.16 22.19
N PRO A 83 -12.41 10.91 22.10
CA PRO A 83 -12.57 10.01 23.23
C PRO A 83 -11.24 9.69 23.95
N GLY A 84 -10.15 9.48 23.20
CA GLY A 84 -8.80 9.32 23.72
C GLY A 84 -8.14 10.67 23.99
N LYS A 85 -7.23 10.72 24.98
CA LYS A 85 -6.47 11.92 25.27
C LYS A 85 -5.48 12.21 24.15
N LEU A 86 -5.63 13.35 23.49
CA LEU A 86 -4.70 13.85 22.47
C LEU A 86 -3.76 14.90 23.07
N THR A 87 -2.45 14.66 23.02
CA THR A 87 -1.42 15.54 23.57
C THR A 87 -0.48 15.98 22.45
N GLY A 88 -0.20 17.27 22.34
CA GLY A 88 0.81 17.81 21.41
C GLY A 88 2.16 17.97 22.10
N ALA A 89 3.24 17.57 21.43
CA ALA A 89 4.61 17.84 21.82
C ALA A 89 5.26 18.83 20.84
N ARG A 90 6.11 19.71 21.34
CA ARG A 90 6.79 20.74 20.54
C ARG A 90 8.23 20.40 20.24
N THR A 91 8.80 19.47 20.99
CA THR A 91 10.16 18.95 20.81
C THR A 91 10.16 17.43 20.83
N MET A 92 11.19 16.80 20.27
CA MET A 92 11.35 15.34 20.32
C MET A 92 11.54 14.84 21.76
N ALA A 93 12.19 15.62 22.62
CA ALA A 93 12.35 15.29 24.03
C ALA A 93 11.01 15.31 24.79
N GLU A 94 10.17 16.34 24.57
CA GLU A 94 8.81 16.39 25.13
C GLU A 94 7.96 15.22 24.61
N PHE A 95 8.06 14.90 23.32
CA PHE A 95 7.36 13.77 22.72
C PHE A 95 7.75 12.46 23.40
N ALA A 96 9.05 12.18 23.54
CA ALA A 96 9.53 10.96 24.20
C ALA A 96 9.10 10.90 25.68
N ALA A 97 9.17 12.02 26.42
CA ALA A 97 8.76 12.09 27.83
C ALA A 97 7.25 11.90 28.03
N SER A 98 6.43 12.21 27.02
CA SER A 98 4.98 12.03 27.08
C SER A 98 4.52 10.60 26.89
N LEU A 99 5.39 9.68 26.49
CA LEU A 99 5.06 8.29 26.17
C LEU A 99 5.32 7.33 27.33
N ARG A 100 4.42 6.38 27.53
CA ARG A 100 4.58 5.26 28.48
C ARG A 100 5.62 4.27 27.96
N LYS A 101 6.49 3.77 28.84
CA LYS A 101 7.48 2.73 28.52
C LYS A 101 6.83 1.31 28.48
N PRO A 102 7.24 0.44 27.55
CA PRO A 102 8.13 0.75 26.44
C PRO A 102 7.46 1.76 25.50
N ARG A 103 8.18 2.81 25.14
CA ARG A 103 7.66 3.87 24.29
C ARG A 103 7.36 3.31 22.90
N LYS A 104 6.27 3.76 22.29
CA LYS A 104 5.83 3.38 20.94
C LYS A 104 5.66 4.63 20.10
N ALA A 105 6.42 4.79 19.02
CA ALA A 105 6.32 5.94 18.13
C ALA A 105 6.10 5.52 16.68
N VAL A 106 4.97 5.95 16.11
CA VAL A 106 4.65 5.76 14.67
C VAL A 106 5.19 6.93 13.87
N ILE A 107 5.90 6.63 12.79
CA ILE A 107 6.42 7.61 11.84
C ILE A 107 5.55 7.57 10.58
N LEU A 108 4.96 8.70 10.20
CA LEU A 108 4.21 8.89 8.94
C LEU A 108 4.73 10.11 8.19
N VAL A 109 5.98 10.02 7.73
CA VAL A 109 6.64 11.05 6.92
C VAL A 109 6.97 10.50 5.52
N LYS A 110 7.54 11.33 4.65
CA LYS A 110 7.99 10.90 3.31
C LYS A 110 9.06 9.81 3.45
N ALA A 111 8.91 8.73 2.69
CA ALA A 111 9.86 7.62 2.65
C ALA A 111 11.29 8.06 2.23
N GLY A 112 12.29 7.27 2.62
CA GLY A 112 13.70 7.54 2.35
C GLY A 112 14.35 8.40 3.44
N GLY A 113 15.21 9.34 3.06
CA GLY A 113 15.98 10.19 3.98
C GLY A 113 15.18 10.89 5.08
N PRO A 114 13.99 11.46 4.81
CA PRO A 114 13.16 12.03 5.87
C PRO A 114 12.76 11.04 6.97
N THR A 115 12.53 9.77 6.62
CA THR A 115 12.25 8.72 7.61
C THR A 115 13.52 8.39 8.41
N ASP A 116 14.67 8.30 7.75
CA ASP A 116 15.96 8.05 8.44
C ASP A 116 16.27 9.16 9.45
N ALA A 117 16.07 10.44 9.08
CA ALA A 117 16.29 11.57 9.98
C ALA A 117 15.42 11.50 11.24
N VAL A 118 14.13 11.17 11.11
CA VAL A 118 13.21 11.03 12.26
C VAL A 118 13.61 9.82 13.12
N ILE A 119 14.05 8.72 12.52
CA ILE A 119 14.56 7.55 13.24
C ILE A 119 15.79 7.93 14.07
N ASP A 120 16.73 8.70 13.51
CA ASP A 120 17.94 9.14 14.22
C ASP A 120 17.61 10.07 15.40
N GLU A 121 16.67 11.01 15.22
CA GLU A 121 16.17 11.88 16.29
C GLU A 121 15.50 11.06 17.41
N LEU A 122 14.68 10.07 17.09
CA LEU A 122 14.07 9.17 18.07
C LEU A 122 15.11 8.32 18.80
N ALA A 123 16.07 7.76 18.06
CA ALA A 123 17.11 6.92 18.64
C ALA A 123 18.04 7.68 19.61
N ALA A 124 18.10 9.01 19.52
CA ALA A 124 18.84 9.85 20.46
C ALA A 124 18.13 10.06 21.82
N VAL A 125 16.80 9.86 21.88
CA VAL A 125 15.98 10.11 23.08
C VAL A 125 15.23 8.86 23.59
N PHE A 126 15.19 7.79 22.83
CA PHE A 126 14.61 6.50 23.20
C PHE A 126 15.65 5.63 23.92
N GLU A 127 15.16 4.70 24.73
CA GLU A 127 15.96 3.79 25.53
C GLU A 127 15.82 2.33 25.01
N PRO A 128 16.75 1.43 25.34
CA PRO A 128 16.63 0.02 24.99
C PRO A 128 15.26 -0.56 25.38
N GLY A 129 14.62 -1.27 24.45
CA GLY A 129 13.28 -1.80 24.58
C GLY A 129 12.16 -0.93 24.02
N ASP A 130 12.41 0.36 23.76
CA ASP A 130 11.45 1.25 23.09
C ASP A 130 11.26 0.86 21.62
N ILE A 131 10.12 1.20 21.05
CA ILE A 131 9.63 0.70 19.77
C ILE A 131 9.43 1.85 18.77
N ILE A 132 10.06 1.76 17.63
CA ILE A 132 9.86 2.66 16.50
C ILE A 132 9.07 1.93 15.42
N ILE A 133 7.99 2.55 14.93
CA ILE A 133 7.10 1.99 13.92
C ILE A 133 7.13 2.89 12.68
N ASP A 134 7.67 2.40 11.56
CA ASP A 134 7.57 3.09 10.27
C ASP A 134 6.25 2.71 9.60
N GLY A 135 5.28 3.64 9.62
CA GLY A 135 3.96 3.50 8.99
C GLY A 135 3.90 3.99 7.55
N GLY A 136 5.03 4.41 6.97
CA GLY A 136 5.12 4.93 5.60
C GLY A 136 5.08 3.85 4.53
N ASN A 137 5.08 4.29 3.27
CA ASN A 137 5.31 3.38 2.13
C ASN A 137 6.83 3.29 1.88
N ALA A 138 7.55 2.57 2.75
CA ALA A 138 8.99 2.44 2.68
C ALA A 138 9.43 1.29 1.75
N LEU A 139 10.63 1.41 1.20
CA LEU A 139 11.29 0.32 0.50
C LEU A 139 11.72 -0.73 1.55
N TRP A 140 11.39 -1.99 1.32
CA TRP A 140 11.63 -3.07 2.31
C TRP A 140 13.12 -3.26 2.66
N THR A 141 14.03 -3.00 1.72
CA THR A 141 15.47 -3.07 1.96
C THR A 141 15.96 -1.99 2.92
N ASP A 142 15.36 -0.77 2.86
CA ASP A 142 15.60 0.26 3.86
C ASP A 142 15.07 -0.18 5.24
N THR A 143 13.93 -0.84 5.27
CA THR A 143 13.34 -1.37 6.50
C THR A 143 14.24 -2.41 7.15
N ILE A 144 14.78 -3.36 6.37
CA ILE A 144 15.76 -4.35 6.84
C ILE A 144 17.00 -3.65 7.41
N ARG A 145 17.54 -2.65 6.70
CA ARG A 145 18.70 -1.86 7.14
C ARG A 145 18.44 -1.14 8.46
N ARG A 146 17.27 -0.46 8.56
CA ARG A 146 16.84 0.29 9.74
C ARG A 146 16.67 -0.61 10.95
N GLU A 147 15.96 -1.72 10.77
CA GLU A 147 15.74 -2.72 11.83
C GLU A 147 17.06 -3.25 12.38
N LYS A 148 18.00 -3.63 11.51
CA LYS A 148 19.32 -4.11 11.91
C LYS A 148 20.10 -3.05 12.70
N ALA A 149 20.08 -1.79 12.26
CA ALA A 149 20.78 -0.70 12.92
C ALA A 149 20.17 -0.36 14.29
N LEU A 150 18.86 -0.35 14.41
CA LEU A 150 18.16 -0.06 15.65
C LEU A 150 18.30 -1.18 16.68
N ARG A 151 18.24 -2.43 16.25
CA ARG A 151 18.48 -3.61 17.10
C ARG A 151 19.89 -3.58 17.72
N ALA A 152 20.90 -3.10 17.00
CA ALA A 152 22.25 -2.92 17.54
C ALA A 152 22.31 -1.86 18.69
N LYS A 153 21.33 -0.95 18.74
CA LYS A 153 21.14 0.03 19.81
C LYS A 153 20.19 -0.44 20.91
N GLY A 154 19.72 -1.69 20.86
CA GLY A 154 18.72 -2.25 21.77
C GLY A 154 17.29 -1.75 21.54
N LEU A 155 17.05 -0.98 20.48
CA LEU A 155 15.73 -0.52 20.07
C LEU A 155 15.01 -1.55 19.21
N ARG A 156 13.68 -1.58 19.33
CA ARG A 156 12.82 -2.47 18.53
C ARG A 156 12.22 -1.72 17.35
N PHE A 157 12.02 -2.43 16.24
CA PHE A 157 11.49 -1.83 15.03
C PHE A 157 10.39 -2.65 14.39
N ILE A 158 9.36 -1.94 13.89
CA ILE A 158 8.25 -2.50 13.08
C ILE A 158 8.13 -1.67 11.81
N GLY A 159 8.23 -2.32 10.64
CA GLY A 159 7.81 -1.75 9.37
C GLY A 159 6.35 -2.10 9.12
N SER A 160 5.43 -1.15 9.22
CA SER A 160 4.00 -1.39 9.13
C SER A 160 3.37 -0.71 7.93
N GLY A 161 3.13 -1.45 6.86
CA GLY A 161 2.34 -0.92 5.75
C GLY A 161 0.93 -0.53 6.21
N VAL A 162 0.51 0.69 5.88
CA VAL A 162 -0.84 1.22 6.16
C VAL A 162 -1.55 1.43 4.83
N SER A 163 -2.72 0.82 4.64
CA SER A 163 -3.54 0.95 3.43
C SER A 163 -4.88 1.62 3.72
N GLY A 164 -5.67 1.90 2.67
CA GLY A 164 -7.01 2.46 2.77
C GLY A 164 -7.14 3.95 2.48
N GLY A 165 -6.04 4.63 2.18
CA GLY A 165 -6.05 6.07 1.94
C GLY A 165 -6.50 6.87 3.15
N GLU A 166 -7.02 8.06 2.92
CA GLU A 166 -7.48 8.98 3.96
C GLU A 166 -8.59 8.38 4.82
N GLU A 167 -9.63 7.87 4.17
CA GLU A 167 -10.80 7.29 4.82
C GLU A 167 -10.43 6.02 5.61
N GLY A 168 -9.60 5.15 5.02
CA GLY A 168 -9.11 3.96 5.71
C GLY A 168 -8.28 4.32 6.94
N ALA A 169 -7.35 5.26 6.85
CA ALA A 169 -6.59 5.71 8.01
C ALA A 169 -7.49 6.23 9.14
N ARG A 170 -8.59 6.91 8.79
CA ARG A 170 -9.53 7.52 9.74
C ARG A 170 -10.47 6.51 10.38
N PHE A 171 -10.96 5.51 9.65
CA PHE A 171 -12.06 4.67 10.08
C PHE A 171 -11.77 3.17 10.11
N GLY A 172 -10.59 2.78 9.68
CA GLY A 172 -10.14 1.39 9.71
C GLY A 172 -9.21 1.06 8.54
N PRO A 173 -7.88 1.12 8.70
CA PRO A 173 -6.93 0.71 7.68
C PRO A 173 -6.71 -0.81 7.67
N SER A 174 -6.30 -1.36 6.54
CA SER A 174 -5.59 -2.63 6.50
C SER A 174 -4.14 -2.39 6.92
N LEU A 175 -3.64 -3.16 7.87
CA LEU A 175 -2.32 -3.00 8.49
C LEU A 175 -1.45 -4.23 8.26
N MET A 176 -0.22 -3.99 7.82
CA MET A 176 0.75 -5.02 7.45
C MET A 176 2.06 -4.84 8.26
N PRO A 177 2.04 -5.05 9.59
CA PRO A 177 3.24 -4.97 10.42
C PRO A 177 4.18 -6.14 10.16
N GLY A 178 5.48 -5.85 10.02
CA GLY A 178 6.57 -6.81 10.00
C GLY A 178 7.74 -6.30 10.84
N GLY A 179 8.55 -7.21 11.36
CA GLY A 179 9.70 -6.89 12.20
C GLY A 179 9.69 -7.66 13.51
N ASP A 180 10.20 -7.05 14.58
CA ASP A 180 10.40 -7.67 15.90
C ASP A 180 9.09 -8.22 16.49
N PRO A 181 8.98 -9.54 16.76
CA PRO A 181 7.77 -10.15 17.35
C PRO A 181 7.42 -9.62 18.75
N ALA A 182 8.43 -9.21 19.55
CA ALA A 182 8.17 -8.66 20.88
C ALA A 182 7.63 -7.22 20.79
N ALA A 183 8.09 -6.44 19.79
CA ALA A 183 7.49 -5.15 19.47
C ALA A 183 6.05 -5.31 18.96
N TRP A 184 5.79 -6.33 18.14
CA TRP A 184 4.44 -6.65 17.69
C TRP A 184 3.51 -6.95 18.85
N ALA A 185 3.92 -7.76 19.83
CA ALA A 185 3.09 -8.08 20.99
C ALA A 185 2.61 -6.82 21.74
N GLU A 186 3.47 -5.80 21.87
CA GLU A 186 3.16 -4.51 22.47
C GLU A 186 2.26 -3.61 21.62
N LEU A 187 2.37 -3.73 20.29
CA LEU A 187 1.62 -2.91 19.33
C LEU A 187 0.26 -3.51 18.98
N LYS A 188 0.15 -4.83 19.02
CA LYS A 188 -1.00 -5.63 18.59
C LYS A 188 -2.35 -5.11 19.11
N PRO A 189 -2.53 -4.81 20.41
CA PRO A 189 -3.83 -4.35 20.92
C PRO A 189 -4.31 -3.05 20.27
N ILE A 190 -3.39 -2.15 19.96
CA ILE A 190 -3.71 -0.86 19.31
C ILE A 190 -4.02 -1.12 17.83
N TRP A 191 -3.18 -1.89 17.13
CA TRP A 191 -3.35 -2.16 15.70
C TRP A 191 -4.61 -2.98 15.42
N GLU A 192 -4.92 -3.99 16.24
CA GLU A 192 -6.19 -4.71 16.13
C GLU A 192 -7.42 -3.84 16.40
N ALA A 193 -7.32 -2.89 17.32
CA ALA A 193 -8.42 -1.97 17.57
C ALA A 193 -8.69 -1.05 16.38
N VAL A 194 -7.67 -0.41 15.84
CA VAL A 194 -7.79 0.62 14.79
C VAL A 194 -7.96 0.07 13.37
N ALA A 195 -7.62 -1.20 13.14
CA ALA A 195 -7.75 -1.82 11.82
C ALA A 195 -9.21 -1.93 11.38
N ALA A 196 -9.44 -1.94 10.06
CA ALA A 196 -10.73 -2.33 9.49
C ALA A 196 -11.20 -3.67 10.04
N LYS A 197 -12.49 -3.87 10.08
CA LYS A 197 -13.11 -5.12 10.55
C LYS A 197 -13.91 -5.76 9.42
N VAL A 198 -13.88 -7.07 9.37
CA VAL A 198 -14.72 -7.86 8.47
C VAL A 198 -15.59 -8.82 9.26
N ASP A 199 -16.75 -9.14 8.71
CA ASP A 199 -17.61 -10.19 9.26
C ASP A 199 -16.91 -11.56 9.16
N ALA A 200 -16.89 -12.30 10.24
CA ALA A 200 -16.18 -13.57 10.33
C ALA A 200 -16.71 -14.64 9.38
N SER A 201 -18.02 -14.63 9.08
CA SER A 201 -18.69 -15.67 8.28
C SER A 201 -18.63 -15.37 6.79
N THR A 202 -18.80 -14.10 6.41
CA THR A 202 -18.92 -13.67 5.01
C THR A 202 -17.64 -13.06 4.46
N GLY A 203 -16.74 -12.58 5.33
CA GLY A 203 -15.56 -11.81 4.96
C GLY A 203 -15.89 -10.41 4.43
N ALA A 204 -17.15 -9.97 4.51
CA ALA A 204 -17.54 -8.63 4.10
C ALA A 204 -17.03 -7.58 5.09
N GLU A 205 -16.58 -6.43 4.57
CA GLU A 205 -16.16 -5.32 5.40
C GLU A 205 -17.32 -4.76 6.22
N LEU A 206 -17.07 -4.55 7.51
CA LEU A 206 -18.00 -3.84 8.39
C LEU A 206 -17.82 -2.34 8.18
N THR A 207 -18.88 -1.65 7.86
CA THR A 207 -18.89 -0.20 7.55
C THR A 207 -19.71 0.58 8.56
N GLY A 208 -19.65 1.93 8.48
CA GLY A 208 -20.49 2.80 9.31
C GLY A 208 -19.76 3.39 10.52
N ALA A 209 -18.42 3.26 10.61
CA ALA A 209 -17.65 4.02 11.57
C ALA A 209 -17.85 5.52 11.39
N LYS A 210 -17.87 6.26 12.52
CA LYS A 210 -17.99 7.73 12.55
C LYS A 210 -17.00 8.29 13.58
N PRO A 211 -16.64 9.58 13.51
CA PRO A 211 -15.83 10.20 14.55
C PRO A 211 -16.37 9.90 15.95
N GLY A 212 -15.52 9.40 16.84
CA GLY A 212 -15.89 9.00 18.21
C GLY A 212 -16.74 7.72 18.32
N LYS A 213 -17.09 7.08 17.20
CA LYS A 213 -17.91 5.84 17.15
C LYS A 213 -17.26 4.80 16.25
N PRO A 214 -16.14 4.18 16.67
CA PRO A 214 -15.47 3.15 15.90
C PRO A 214 -16.28 1.87 15.82
N ILE A 215 -16.01 1.04 14.81
CA ILE A 215 -16.61 -0.30 14.69
C ILE A 215 -16.01 -1.19 15.78
N LYS A 216 -16.89 -1.87 16.53
CA LYS A 216 -16.54 -2.86 17.54
C LYS A 216 -16.89 -4.26 17.05
N GLY A 217 -16.02 -5.23 17.35
CA GLY A 217 -16.21 -6.62 16.92
C GLY A 217 -15.73 -6.87 15.49
N GLY A 218 -16.00 -8.08 14.98
CA GLY A 218 -15.48 -8.54 13.69
C GLY A 218 -14.01 -9.00 13.74
N VAL A 219 -13.51 -9.51 12.60
CA VAL A 219 -12.11 -9.92 12.42
C VAL A 219 -11.28 -8.75 11.94
N PRO A 220 -10.23 -8.34 12.66
CA PRO A 220 -9.42 -7.19 12.27
C PRO A 220 -8.58 -7.49 11.03
N CYS A 221 -8.48 -6.51 10.13
CA CYS A 221 -7.65 -6.57 8.92
C CYS A 221 -6.19 -6.20 9.24
N VAL A 222 -5.58 -6.95 10.15
CA VAL A 222 -4.19 -6.81 10.55
C VAL A 222 -3.62 -8.17 10.92
N ALA A 223 -2.37 -8.43 10.54
CA ALA A 223 -1.62 -9.60 10.95
C ALA A 223 -0.13 -9.29 10.98
N HIS A 224 0.65 -9.95 11.82
CA HIS A 224 2.10 -9.88 11.79
C HIS A 224 2.62 -10.66 10.58
N ILE A 225 3.13 -9.93 9.59
CA ILE A 225 3.48 -10.50 8.27
C ILE A 225 4.71 -11.40 8.34
N GLY A 226 5.71 -11.02 9.14
CA GLY A 226 6.96 -11.75 9.24
C GLY A 226 8.08 -10.88 9.78
N ALA A 227 9.32 -11.36 9.69
CA ALA A 227 10.49 -10.66 10.19
C ALA A 227 10.82 -9.41 9.34
N ASP A 228 11.60 -8.54 9.92
CA ASP A 228 12.26 -7.36 9.32
C ASP A 228 11.41 -6.60 8.28
N GLY A 229 11.80 -6.57 7.01
CA GLY A 229 11.12 -5.85 5.93
C GLY A 229 9.84 -6.47 5.38
N ALA A 230 9.38 -7.63 5.89
CA ALA A 230 8.25 -8.40 5.33
C ALA A 230 6.95 -7.59 5.23
N GLY A 231 6.65 -6.76 6.22
CA GLY A 231 5.44 -5.92 6.22
C GLY A 231 5.41 -4.91 5.07
N HIS A 232 6.50 -4.17 4.89
CA HIS A 232 6.63 -3.23 3.78
C HIS A 232 6.72 -3.91 2.42
N TYR A 233 7.33 -5.09 2.35
CA TYR A 233 7.35 -5.89 1.12
C TYR A 233 5.95 -6.28 0.67
N VAL A 234 5.14 -6.85 1.57
CA VAL A 234 3.75 -7.21 1.28
C VAL A 234 2.93 -5.98 0.91
N LYS A 235 3.16 -4.83 1.58
CA LYS A 235 2.52 -3.56 1.21
C LYS A 235 2.95 -3.07 -0.16
N MET A 236 4.21 -3.23 -0.54
CA MET A 236 4.71 -2.88 -1.88
C MET A 236 4.03 -3.74 -2.95
N VAL A 237 3.94 -5.06 -2.76
CA VAL A 237 3.27 -5.97 -3.70
C VAL A 237 1.77 -5.67 -3.78
N HIS A 238 1.11 -5.38 -2.64
CA HIS A 238 -0.27 -4.89 -2.61
C HIS A 238 -0.44 -3.68 -3.56
N ASN A 239 0.45 -2.70 -3.46
CA ASN A 239 0.37 -1.52 -4.32
C ASN A 239 0.68 -1.84 -5.79
N GLY A 240 1.55 -2.81 -6.08
CA GLY A 240 1.78 -3.29 -7.45
C GLY A 240 0.51 -3.88 -8.06
N ILE A 241 -0.20 -4.73 -7.32
CA ILE A 241 -1.52 -5.27 -7.72
C ILE A 241 -2.53 -4.13 -7.93
N GLU A 242 -2.56 -3.13 -7.04
CA GLU A 242 -3.40 -1.94 -7.15
C GLU A 242 -3.19 -1.21 -8.49
N TYR A 243 -1.93 -1.05 -8.91
CA TYR A 243 -1.60 -0.44 -10.21
C TYR A 243 -2.19 -1.24 -11.37
N GLY A 244 -2.05 -2.56 -11.34
CA GLY A 244 -2.67 -3.46 -12.32
C GLY A 244 -4.18 -3.31 -12.36
N ASP A 245 -4.84 -3.37 -11.20
CA ASP A 245 -6.30 -3.23 -11.09
C ASP A 245 -6.79 -1.89 -11.64
N MET A 246 -6.14 -0.78 -11.29
CA MET A 246 -6.52 0.55 -11.78
C MET A 246 -6.38 0.66 -13.30
N GLN A 247 -5.28 0.15 -13.86
CA GLN A 247 -5.05 0.20 -15.30
C GLN A 247 -6.06 -0.67 -16.07
N MET A 248 -6.34 -1.89 -15.59
CA MET A 248 -7.35 -2.77 -16.21
C MET A 248 -8.75 -2.16 -16.18
N ILE A 249 -9.11 -1.43 -15.13
CA ILE A 249 -10.36 -0.68 -15.03
C ILE A 249 -10.40 0.45 -16.06
N CYS A 250 -9.30 1.19 -16.24
CA CYS A 250 -9.20 2.22 -17.27
C CYS A 250 -9.34 1.63 -18.68
N GLU A 251 -8.74 0.47 -18.94
CA GLU A 251 -8.88 -0.24 -20.22
C GLU A 251 -10.33 -0.72 -20.46
N ALA A 252 -11.01 -1.22 -19.43
CA ALA A 252 -12.42 -1.59 -19.51
C ALA A 252 -13.31 -0.36 -19.82
N TYR A 253 -13.02 0.79 -19.19
CA TYR A 253 -13.68 2.06 -19.48
C TYR A 253 -13.46 2.48 -20.94
N ASP A 254 -12.21 2.46 -21.41
CA ASP A 254 -11.86 2.88 -22.77
C ASP A 254 -12.46 1.96 -23.84
N LEU A 255 -12.51 0.65 -23.58
CA LEU A 255 -13.21 -0.31 -24.44
C LEU A 255 -14.70 0.00 -24.60
N MET A 256 -15.41 0.29 -23.50
CA MET A 256 -16.83 0.63 -23.56
C MET A 256 -17.06 1.99 -24.23
N ARG A 257 -16.22 2.96 -23.93
CA ARG A 257 -16.28 4.28 -24.56
C ARG A 257 -15.92 4.25 -26.04
N GLY A 258 -14.79 3.63 -26.40
CA GLY A 258 -14.28 3.59 -27.76
C GLY A 258 -15.09 2.67 -28.69
N LEU A 259 -15.37 1.43 -28.29
CA LEU A 259 -16.11 0.49 -29.14
C LEU A 259 -17.60 0.81 -29.24
N LEU A 260 -18.22 1.17 -28.13
CA LEU A 260 -19.68 1.28 -28.01
C LEU A 260 -20.20 2.73 -28.02
N GLY A 261 -19.30 3.72 -27.92
CA GLY A 261 -19.65 5.13 -27.81
C GLY A 261 -20.47 5.46 -26.57
N MET A 262 -20.29 4.70 -25.48
CA MET A 262 -21.02 4.94 -24.23
C MET A 262 -20.53 6.20 -23.54
N THR A 263 -21.45 6.91 -22.90
CA THR A 263 -21.14 8.08 -22.07
C THR A 263 -20.53 7.66 -20.73
N PRO A 264 -19.82 8.55 -20.02
CA PRO A 264 -19.35 8.24 -18.66
C PRO A 264 -20.46 7.82 -17.71
N ASP A 265 -21.63 8.43 -17.76
CA ASP A 265 -22.78 8.07 -16.93
C ASP A 265 -23.29 6.64 -17.22
N GLU A 266 -23.40 6.26 -18.50
CA GLU A 266 -23.79 4.90 -18.89
C GLU A 266 -22.76 3.87 -18.41
N ILE A 267 -21.45 4.18 -18.54
CA ILE A 267 -20.36 3.31 -18.07
C ILE A 267 -20.37 3.25 -16.54
N GLY A 268 -20.60 4.37 -15.86
CA GLY A 268 -20.74 4.40 -14.40
C GLY A 268 -21.84 3.48 -13.89
N ALA A 269 -22.99 3.42 -14.60
CA ALA A 269 -24.07 2.48 -14.29
C ALA A 269 -23.66 1.01 -14.46
N VAL A 270 -22.83 0.70 -15.48
CA VAL A 270 -22.28 -0.64 -15.68
C VAL A 270 -21.36 -1.02 -14.53
N PHE A 271 -20.45 -0.13 -14.10
CA PHE A 271 -19.56 -0.40 -12.96
C PHE A 271 -20.34 -0.57 -11.65
N GLU A 272 -21.41 0.18 -11.46
CA GLU A 272 -22.30 0.02 -10.30
C GLU A 272 -22.96 -1.36 -10.28
N GLU A 273 -23.42 -1.86 -11.44
CA GLU A 273 -23.96 -3.21 -11.56
C GLU A 273 -22.88 -4.28 -11.34
N TRP A 274 -21.69 -4.13 -11.92
CA TRP A 274 -20.58 -5.03 -11.68
C TRP A 274 -20.17 -5.10 -10.21
N ASN A 275 -20.33 -4.00 -9.48
CA ASN A 275 -20.03 -3.96 -8.03
C ASN A 275 -21.00 -4.79 -7.19
N ARG A 276 -22.13 -5.25 -7.72
CA ARG A 276 -23.06 -6.18 -7.04
C ARG A 276 -22.63 -7.64 -7.21
N GLY A 277 -21.79 -7.94 -8.23
CA GLY A 277 -21.38 -9.27 -8.62
C GLY A 277 -19.97 -9.66 -8.18
N ASP A 278 -19.33 -10.52 -8.99
CA ASP A 278 -17.98 -11.06 -8.74
C ASP A 278 -16.87 -10.00 -8.84
N LEU A 279 -17.12 -8.90 -9.55
CA LEU A 279 -16.21 -7.76 -9.67
C LEU A 279 -16.29 -6.78 -8.48
N ASN A 280 -17.13 -7.06 -7.47
CA ASN A 280 -17.25 -6.21 -6.29
C ASN A 280 -15.87 -5.90 -5.70
N SER A 281 -15.53 -4.61 -5.67
CA SER A 281 -14.29 -4.09 -5.07
C SER A 281 -14.38 -2.59 -4.82
N PHE A 282 -13.51 -2.09 -3.94
CA PHE A 282 -13.39 -0.65 -3.68
C PHE A 282 -13.11 0.15 -4.96
N LEU A 283 -12.19 -0.32 -5.81
CA LEU A 283 -11.86 0.37 -7.05
C LEU A 283 -13.03 0.39 -8.05
N ILE A 284 -13.81 -0.67 -8.15
CA ILE A 284 -15.03 -0.70 -8.98
C ILE A 284 -16.09 0.28 -8.42
N GLU A 285 -16.27 0.30 -7.10
CA GLU A 285 -17.17 1.22 -6.43
C GLU A 285 -16.83 2.69 -6.71
N ILE A 286 -15.59 3.07 -6.47
CA ILE A 286 -15.17 4.47 -6.69
C ILE A 286 -15.15 4.85 -8.16
N THR A 287 -14.89 3.90 -9.07
CA THR A 287 -14.95 4.14 -10.52
C THR A 287 -16.36 4.55 -10.94
N ALA A 288 -17.40 3.87 -10.44
CA ALA A 288 -18.78 4.27 -10.70
C ALA A 288 -19.08 5.70 -10.21
N LYS A 289 -18.58 6.05 -9.02
CA LYS A 289 -18.73 7.40 -8.44
C LYS A 289 -18.02 8.47 -9.27
N VAL A 290 -16.76 8.22 -9.65
CA VAL A 290 -15.94 9.15 -10.45
C VAL A 290 -16.58 9.40 -11.82
N LEU A 291 -17.06 8.36 -12.50
CA LEU A 291 -17.68 8.49 -13.82
C LEU A 291 -19.00 9.25 -13.81
N ARG A 292 -19.75 9.22 -12.69
CA ARG A 292 -21.00 9.96 -12.52
C ARG A 292 -20.80 11.36 -11.96
N GLN A 293 -19.60 11.70 -11.51
CA GLN A 293 -19.32 13.03 -10.97
C GLN A 293 -19.33 14.07 -12.11
N LYS A 294 -20.04 15.15 -11.90
CA LYS A 294 -20.00 16.33 -12.77
C LYS A 294 -18.95 17.32 -12.26
N ASP A 295 -18.27 17.94 -13.19
CA ASP A 295 -17.38 19.06 -12.90
C ASP A 295 -18.20 20.26 -12.41
N PRO A 296 -17.88 20.87 -11.26
CA PRO A 296 -18.69 21.95 -10.69
C PRO A 296 -18.63 23.25 -11.50
N GLU A 297 -17.60 23.46 -12.33
CA GLU A 297 -17.45 24.68 -13.12
C GLU A 297 -18.13 24.58 -14.49
N THR A 298 -18.01 23.42 -15.15
CA THR A 298 -18.47 23.26 -16.54
C THR A 298 -19.76 22.46 -16.67
N GLY A 299 -20.16 21.69 -15.64
CA GLY A 299 -21.26 20.74 -15.69
C GLY A 299 -20.99 19.49 -16.55
N ALA A 300 -19.85 19.40 -17.21
CA ALA A 300 -19.43 18.23 -17.98
C ALA A 300 -19.11 17.04 -17.06
N PRO A 301 -19.04 15.80 -17.56
CA PRO A 301 -18.51 14.70 -16.78
C PRO A 301 -17.09 15.04 -16.29
N LEU A 302 -16.82 14.91 -14.97
CA LEU A 302 -15.53 15.27 -14.39
C LEU A 302 -14.37 14.54 -15.08
N VAL A 303 -14.56 13.27 -15.43
CA VAL A 303 -13.52 12.46 -16.11
C VAL A 303 -13.10 13.03 -17.47
N ASP A 304 -13.93 13.84 -18.13
CA ASP A 304 -13.65 14.45 -19.42
C ASP A 304 -12.84 15.76 -19.30
N VAL A 305 -12.79 16.38 -18.13
CA VAL A 305 -11.97 17.57 -17.85
C VAL A 305 -10.67 17.24 -17.10
N ILE A 306 -10.55 16.04 -16.55
CA ILE A 306 -9.29 15.59 -15.95
C ILE A 306 -8.24 15.34 -17.04
N LEU A 307 -7.04 15.90 -16.87
CA LEU A 307 -5.91 15.62 -17.77
C LEU A 307 -5.50 14.15 -17.70
N ASP A 308 -5.33 13.51 -18.84
CA ASP A 308 -4.99 12.09 -18.99
C ASP A 308 -3.49 11.78 -18.71
N THR A 309 -2.97 12.31 -17.61
CA THR A 309 -1.64 12.02 -17.09
C THR A 309 -1.76 11.41 -15.67
N ALA A 310 -1.16 10.25 -15.45
CA ALA A 310 -1.27 9.56 -14.18
C ALA A 310 0.06 9.58 -13.40
N GLY A 311 0.04 10.18 -12.22
CA GLY A 311 1.18 10.20 -11.31
C GLY A 311 1.44 8.86 -10.61
N GLN A 312 2.63 8.71 -10.02
CA GLN A 312 3.01 7.54 -9.20
C GLN A 312 3.93 7.93 -8.06
N LYS A 313 3.89 7.14 -6.96
CA LYS A 313 4.75 7.33 -5.78
C LYS A 313 5.88 6.29 -5.69
N GLY A 314 6.09 5.46 -6.72
CA GLY A 314 7.21 4.53 -6.86
C GLY A 314 6.95 3.08 -6.44
N THR A 315 5.92 2.77 -5.67
CA THR A 315 5.68 1.39 -5.17
C THR A 315 5.43 0.37 -6.29
N GLY A 316 4.68 0.74 -7.33
CA GLY A 316 4.49 -0.12 -8.51
C GLY A 316 5.79 -0.36 -9.28
N LYS A 317 6.62 0.69 -9.44
CA LYS A 317 7.97 0.58 -10.00
C LYS A 317 8.83 -0.39 -9.19
N TRP A 318 8.84 -0.28 -7.86
CA TRP A 318 9.63 -1.19 -7.01
C TRP A 318 9.15 -2.63 -7.14
N THR A 319 7.84 -2.87 -7.22
CA THR A 319 7.27 -4.20 -7.44
C THR A 319 7.75 -4.79 -8.76
N SER A 320 7.70 -4.00 -9.85
CA SER A 320 8.11 -4.45 -11.19
C SER A 320 9.62 -4.71 -11.26
N ALA A 321 10.45 -3.82 -10.72
CA ALA A 321 11.89 -3.99 -10.67
C ALA A 321 12.27 -5.24 -9.87
N ASN A 322 11.69 -5.40 -8.68
CA ASN A 322 11.96 -6.57 -7.85
C ASN A 322 11.47 -7.89 -8.48
N ALA A 323 10.37 -7.88 -9.24
CA ALA A 323 9.94 -9.05 -9.98
C ALA A 323 10.98 -9.48 -11.03
N LEU A 324 11.62 -8.51 -11.71
CA LEU A 324 12.72 -8.77 -12.64
C LEU A 324 13.96 -9.29 -11.91
N ASP A 325 14.35 -8.67 -10.81
CA ASP A 325 15.51 -9.08 -9.99
C ASP A 325 15.34 -10.51 -9.47
N MET A 326 14.13 -10.91 -9.12
CA MET A 326 13.81 -12.26 -8.63
C MET A 326 13.45 -13.27 -9.73
N GLY A 327 13.48 -12.88 -11.00
CA GLY A 327 13.09 -13.75 -12.11
C GLY A 327 11.62 -14.18 -12.08
N VAL A 328 10.73 -13.35 -11.53
CA VAL A 328 9.30 -13.62 -11.45
C VAL A 328 8.55 -12.90 -12.57
N ALA A 329 7.74 -13.65 -13.32
CA ALA A 329 6.92 -13.06 -14.37
C ALA A 329 5.73 -12.28 -13.78
N ALA A 330 5.83 -10.95 -13.72
CA ALA A 330 4.76 -10.05 -13.30
C ALA A 330 4.42 -9.00 -14.40
N PRO A 331 4.15 -9.42 -15.65
CA PRO A 331 3.99 -8.50 -16.77
C PRO A 331 2.81 -7.55 -16.60
N THR A 332 1.69 -8.00 -16.04
CA THR A 332 0.50 -7.15 -15.85
C THR A 332 0.78 -5.97 -14.93
N ILE A 333 1.55 -6.18 -13.86
CA ILE A 333 1.95 -5.12 -12.92
C ILE A 333 2.93 -4.15 -13.61
N ALA A 334 3.90 -4.68 -14.37
CA ALA A 334 4.87 -3.87 -15.10
C ALA A 334 4.21 -3.01 -16.19
N GLU A 335 3.28 -3.57 -16.96
CA GLU A 335 2.53 -2.83 -17.99
C GLU A 335 1.71 -1.68 -17.39
N ALA A 336 1.13 -1.84 -16.21
CA ALA A 336 0.44 -0.77 -15.52
C ALA A 336 1.38 0.40 -15.15
N VAL A 337 2.65 0.12 -14.84
CA VAL A 337 3.67 1.16 -14.60
C VAL A 337 4.05 1.84 -15.92
N PHE A 338 4.29 1.07 -16.98
CA PHE A 338 4.60 1.62 -18.31
C PHE A 338 3.45 2.46 -18.88
N ALA A 339 2.20 2.05 -18.68
CA ALA A 339 1.04 2.86 -19.06
C ALA A 339 1.04 4.25 -18.38
N ARG A 340 1.40 4.34 -17.10
CA ARG A 340 1.56 5.63 -16.41
C ARG A 340 2.74 6.43 -16.98
N CYS A 341 3.87 5.80 -17.26
CA CYS A 341 5.01 6.47 -17.89
C CYS A 341 4.62 7.05 -19.26
N LEU A 342 3.93 6.26 -20.08
CA LEU A 342 3.45 6.72 -21.39
C LEU A 342 2.40 7.83 -21.26
N SER A 343 1.55 7.79 -20.24
CA SER A 343 0.57 8.86 -20.00
C SER A 343 1.23 10.20 -19.72
N ALA A 344 2.40 10.22 -19.10
CA ALA A 344 3.11 11.42 -18.69
C ALA A 344 3.69 12.24 -19.86
N VAL A 345 3.93 11.62 -21.02
CA VAL A 345 4.45 12.33 -22.23
C VAL A 345 3.30 12.88 -23.10
N LYS A 346 2.43 13.69 -22.48
CA LYS A 346 1.17 14.17 -23.11
C LYS A 346 1.37 14.90 -24.41
N GLU A 347 2.28 15.86 -24.45
CA GLU A 347 2.54 16.71 -25.63
C GLU A 347 3.06 15.88 -26.80
N GLU A 348 3.96 14.93 -26.53
CA GLU A 348 4.48 13.99 -27.53
C GLU A 348 3.36 13.09 -28.08
N ARG A 349 2.49 12.54 -27.21
CA ARG A 349 1.33 11.74 -27.65
C ARG A 349 0.37 12.54 -28.53
N VAL A 350 0.13 13.82 -28.22
CA VAL A 350 -0.71 14.71 -29.03
C VAL A 350 -0.10 14.94 -30.40
N ALA A 351 1.23 15.13 -30.49
CA ALA A 351 1.93 15.25 -31.75
C ALA A 351 1.90 13.94 -32.57
N ALA A 352 2.15 12.81 -31.91
CA ALA A 352 2.11 11.48 -32.51
C ALA A 352 0.71 11.16 -33.10
N ALA A 353 -0.35 11.50 -32.37
CA ALA A 353 -1.73 11.25 -32.81
C ALA A 353 -2.09 11.98 -34.11
N LYS A 354 -1.42 13.11 -34.45
CA LYS A 354 -1.60 13.82 -35.69
C LYS A 354 -0.84 13.16 -36.87
N SER A 355 0.24 12.46 -36.58
CA SER A 355 1.17 11.89 -37.58
C SER A 355 0.95 10.41 -37.83
N LEU A 356 0.66 9.63 -36.77
CA LEU A 356 0.49 8.19 -36.84
C LEU A 356 -0.98 7.83 -37.09
N ARG A 357 -1.25 7.19 -38.23
CA ARG A 357 -2.60 6.76 -38.58
C ARG A 357 -2.86 5.37 -38.04
N GLY A 358 -4.09 5.12 -37.57
CA GLY A 358 -4.55 3.82 -37.07
C GLY A 358 -6.03 3.59 -37.33
N PRO A 359 -6.57 2.45 -36.90
CA PRO A 359 -7.99 2.16 -36.96
C PRO A 359 -8.83 3.18 -36.17
N LYS A 360 -10.08 3.38 -36.56
CA LYS A 360 -11.01 4.19 -35.77
C LYS A 360 -11.57 3.34 -34.61
N PRO A 361 -11.54 3.85 -33.36
CA PRO A 361 -11.95 3.10 -32.18
C PRO A 361 -13.49 3.01 -32.04
N ARG A 362 -14.20 2.63 -33.09
CA ARG A 362 -15.66 2.51 -33.05
C ARG A 362 -16.14 1.32 -33.87
N MET A 363 -16.97 0.48 -33.26
CA MET A 363 -17.67 -0.58 -33.97
C MET A 363 -18.73 0.03 -34.89
N THR A 364 -18.75 -0.42 -36.15
CA THR A 364 -19.76 -0.08 -37.14
C THR A 364 -20.83 -1.17 -37.14
N GLY A 365 -22.12 -0.79 -37.20
CA GLY A 365 -23.26 -1.68 -37.19
C GLY A 365 -23.98 -1.80 -35.83
N LYS A 366 -25.04 -2.61 -35.76
CA LYS A 366 -25.77 -2.88 -34.53
C LYS A 366 -24.93 -3.79 -33.63
N ALA A 367 -24.01 -3.21 -32.84
CA ALA A 367 -23.33 -3.97 -31.79
C ALA A 367 -24.34 -4.32 -30.68
N ASP A 368 -24.38 -5.59 -30.28
CA ASP A 368 -25.05 -5.99 -29.04
C ASP A 368 -24.25 -5.46 -27.85
N ARG A 369 -24.63 -4.25 -27.36
CA ARG A 369 -23.95 -3.57 -26.24
C ARG A 369 -23.84 -4.47 -25.03
N ALA A 370 -24.93 -5.12 -24.64
CA ALA A 370 -24.97 -5.96 -23.45
C ALA A 370 -23.97 -7.11 -23.56
N LYS A 371 -23.85 -7.71 -24.74
CA LYS A 371 -22.89 -8.79 -24.99
C LYS A 371 -21.44 -8.30 -24.92
N VAL A 372 -21.12 -7.14 -25.49
CA VAL A 372 -19.75 -6.59 -25.42
C VAL A 372 -19.41 -6.22 -23.97
N VAL A 373 -20.33 -5.57 -23.24
CA VAL A 373 -20.17 -5.23 -21.83
C VAL A 373 -19.91 -6.49 -20.98
N ALA A 374 -20.66 -7.57 -21.22
CA ALA A 374 -20.43 -8.85 -20.55
C ALA A 374 -19.04 -9.46 -20.88
N MET A 375 -18.60 -9.33 -22.15
CA MET A 375 -17.25 -9.78 -22.54
C MET A 375 -16.14 -8.97 -21.86
N VAL A 376 -16.33 -7.64 -21.69
CA VAL A 376 -15.38 -6.76 -20.97
C VAL A 376 -15.33 -7.13 -19.48
N ALA A 377 -16.47 -7.43 -18.85
CA ALA A 377 -16.52 -7.91 -17.47
C ALA A 377 -15.71 -9.21 -17.27
N ASP A 378 -15.91 -10.19 -18.16
CA ASP A 378 -15.17 -11.45 -18.13
C ASP A 378 -13.65 -11.22 -18.32
N ALA A 379 -13.27 -10.33 -19.23
CA ALA A 379 -11.87 -9.97 -19.48
C ALA A 379 -11.23 -9.32 -18.23
N LEU A 380 -11.92 -8.35 -17.65
CA LEU A 380 -11.46 -7.65 -16.44
C LEU A 380 -11.27 -8.64 -15.27
N TYR A 381 -12.24 -9.52 -15.06
CA TYR A 381 -12.16 -10.50 -13.96
C TYR A 381 -11.02 -11.50 -14.14
N CYS A 382 -10.84 -12.03 -15.35
CA CYS A 382 -9.72 -12.92 -15.67
C CYS A 382 -8.36 -12.23 -15.48
N ALA A 383 -8.21 -11.01 -15.96
CA ALA A 383 -6.97 -10.25 -15.84
C ALA A 383 -6.66 -9.88 -14.38
N LYS A 384 -7.68 -9.54 -13.58
CA LYS A 384 -7.50 -9.35 -12.11
C LYS A 384 -6.96 -10.61 -11.46
N ILE A 385 -7.52 -11.79 -11.74
CA ILE A 385 -7.02 -13.06 -11.20
C ILE A 385 -5.54 -13.26 -11.55
N CYS A 386 -5.13 -12.96 -12.78
CA CYS A 386 -3.73 -13.05 -13.19
C CYS A 386 -2.83 -12.06 -12.45
N SER A 387 -3.25 -10.80 -12.26
CA SER A 387 -2.50 -9.78 -11.53
C SER A 387 -2.24 -10.21 -10.08
N TYR A 388 -3.26 -10.72 -9.39
CA TYR A 388 -3.09 -11.26 -8.03
C TYR A 388 -2.21 -12.51 -8.02
N ALA A 389 -2.38 -13.42 -8.98
CA ALA A 389 -1.52 -14.61 -9.11
C ALA A 389 -0.04 -14.22 -9.25
N GLN A 390 0.29 -13.21 -10.04
CA GLN A 390 1.64 -12.66 -10.19
C GLN A 390 2.17 -12.08 -8.88
N GLY A 391 1.37 -11.29 -8.17
CA GLY A 391 1.75 -10.72 -6.87
C GLY A 391 2.03 -11.81 -5.82
N PHE A 392 1.19 -12.84 -5.74
CA PHE A 392 1.41 -13.98 -4.82
C PHE A 392 2.62 -14.83 -5.21
N GLN A 393 2.92 -14.98 -6.51
CA GLN A 393 4.17 -15.62 -6.95
C GLN A 393 5.40 -14.81 -6.52
N LEU A 394 5.34 -13.49 -6.66
CA LEU A 394 6.44 -12.62 -6.23
C LEU A 394 6.68 -12.72 -4.72
N MET A 395 5.62 -12.68 -3.91
CA MET A 395 5.74 -12.88 -2.46
C MET A 395 6.28 -14.26 -2.09
N ARG A 396 5.96 -15.28 -2.85
CA ARG A 396 6.51 -16.64 -2.65
C ARG A 396 8.03 -16.67 -2.89
N GLU A 397 8.51 -16.01 -3.94
CA GLU A 397 9.95 -15.98 -4.24
C GLU A 397 10.69 -15.15 -3.20
N ALA A 398 10.12 -13.99 -2.79
CA ALA A 398 10.64 -13.21 -1.69
C ALA A 398 10.71 -14.00 -0.36
N GLN A 399 9.72 -14.83 -0.08
CA GLN A 399 9.75 -15.73 1.08
C GLN A 399 10.98 -16.66 1.05
N ARG A 400 11.37 -17.15 -0.11
CA ARG A 400 12.57 -18.01 -0.27
C ARG A 400 13.85 -17.21 -0.12
N GLU A 401 13.93 -16.07 -0.78
CA GLU A 401 15.11 -15.19 -0.79
C GLU A 401 15.42 -14.67 0.61
N TYR A 402 14.42 -14.05 1.26
CA TYR A 402 14.57 -13.44 2.58
C TYR A 402 14.31 -14.40 3.74
N LYS A 403 13.99 -15.68 3.46
CA LYS A 403 13.68 -16.73 4.47
C LYS A 403 12.52 -16.33 5.39
N TRP A 404 11.58 -15.54 4.89
CA TRP A 404 10.36 -15.18 5.62
C TRP A 404 9.38 -16.35 5.69
N LYS A 405 8.49 -16.31 6.68
CA LYS A 405 7.39 -17.28 6.82
C LYS A 405 6.07 -16.56 6.56
N LEU A 406 5.75 -16.32 5.28
CA LEU A 406 4.54 -15.61 4.89
C LEU A 406 3.33 -16.57 4.90
N ASN A 407 2.24 -16.14 5.54
CA ASN A 407 0.95 -16.81 5.45
C ASN A 407 0.07 -16.14 4.38
N PHE A 408 0.04 -16.70 3.19
CA PHE A 408 -0.68 -16.10 2.04
C PHE A 408 -2.20 -16.03 2.23
N GLY A 409 -2.79 -17.00 2.95
CA GLY A 409 -4.21 -16.95 3.32
C GLY A 409 -4.52 -15.76 4.23
N GLU A 410 -3.72 -15.56 5.26
CA GLU A 410 -3.84 -14.44 6.19
C GLU A 410 -3.56 -13.08 5.49
N ILE A 411 -2.56 -13.03 4.59
CA ILE A 411 -2.30 -11.83 3.77
C ILE A 411 -3.53 -11.48 2.93
N ALA A 412 -4.15 -12.44 2.26
CA ALA A 412 -5.39 -12.20 1.51
C ALA A 412 -6.53 -11.77 2.43
N GLN A 413 -6.60 -12.33 3.65
CA GLN A 413 -7.60 -12.02 4.66
C GLN A 413 -7.54 -10.56 5.10
N ILE A 414 -6.36 -10.04 5.40
CA ILE A 414 -6.23 -8.65 5.86
C ILE A 414 -6.49 -7.62 4.77
N TRP A 415 -6.50 -8.01 3.50
CA TRP A 415 -6.84 -7.13 2.38
C TRP A 415 -8.35 -7.04 2.10
N ARG A 416 -9.20 -7.78 2.84
CA ARG A 416 -10.65 -7.78 2.63
C ARG A 416 -11.37 -6.52 3.11
N GLY A 417 -10.74 -5.71 3.96
CA GLY A 417 -11.28 -4.43 4.45
C GLY A 417 -10.18 -3.40 4.64
N GLY A 418 -10.52 -2.11 4.61
CA GLY A 418 -9.61 -1.02 4.89
C GLY A 418 -8.46 -0.87 3.90
N CYS A 419 -8.58 -1.34 2.67
CA CYS A 419 -7.53 -1.19 1.67
C CYS A 419 -8.07 -0.90 0.27
N ILE A 420 -7.20 -0.34 -0.57
CA ILE A 420 -7.56 0.08 -1.94
C ILE A 420 -7.91 -1.12 -2.84
N ILE A 421 -7.31 -2.29 -2.60
CA ILE A 421 -7.59 -3.49 -3.38
C ILE A 421 -8.65 -4.41 -2.75
N ARG A 422 -9.38 -3.92 -1.75
CA ARG A 422 -10.53 -4.64 -1.16
C ARG A 422 -11.44 -5.17 -2.26
N ALA A 423 -11.68 -6.50 -2.26
CA ALA A 423 -12.49 -7.16 -3.26
C ALA A 423 -13.12 -8.45 -2.71
N ARG A 424 -14.33 -8.77 -3.19
CA ARG A 424 -15.06 -9.99 -2.78
C ARG A 424 -14.24 -11.27 -3.00
N PHE A 425 -13.50 -11.38 -4.11
CA PHE A 425 -12.76 -12.60 -4.42
C PHE A 425 -11.53 -12.84 -3.56
N LEU A 426 -11.10 -11.89 -2.72
CA LEU A 426 -10.04 -12.10 -1.72
C LEU A 426 -10.40 -13.22 -0.73
N GLN A 427 -11.69 -13.38 -0.40
CA GLN A 427 -12.16 -14.51 0.38
C GLN A 427 -11.83 -15.84 -0.32
N LYS A 428 -11.96 -15.91 -1.65
CA LYS A 428 -11.62 -17.11 -2.42
C LYS A 428 -10.12 -17.38 -2.47
N ILE A 429 -9.30 -16.34 -2.40
CA ILE A 429 -7.84 -16.47 -2.26
C ILE A 429 -7.49 -17.02 -0.87
N THR A 430 -8.10 -16.48 0.20
CA THR A 430 -7.93 -16.99 1.56
C THR A 430 -8.25 -18.48 1.61
N GLU A 431 -9.44 -18.89 1.17
CA GLU A 431 -9.90 -20.28 1.13
C GLU A 431 -8.95 -21.20 0.31
N ALA A 432 -8.40 -20.70 -0.80
CA ALA A 432 -7.48 -21.46 -1.65
C ALA A 432 -6.17 -21.77 -0.93
N PHE A 433 -5.59 -20.80 -0.21
CA PHE A 433 -4.34 -20.99 0.54
C PHE A 433 -4.56 -21.72 1.88
N GLU A 434 -5.68 -21.55 2.56
CA GLU A 434 -6.03 -22.36 3.73
C GLU A 434 -6.14 -23.83 3.35
N LYS A 435 -6.82 -24.14 2.24
CA LYS A 435 -6.94 -25.51 1.73
C LYS A 435 -5.63 -26.08 1.20
N LYS A 436 -4.78 -25.25 0.59
CA LYS A 436 -3.50 -25.63 -0.01
C LYS A 436 -2.43 -24.58 0.28
N PRO A 437 -1.80 -24.57 1.47
CA PRO A 437 -0.78 -23.57 1.82
C PRO A 437 0.42 -23.52 0.86
N ARG A 438 0.70 -24.61 0.15
CA ARG A 438 1.76 -24.72 -0.86
C ARG A 438 1.25 -24.57 -2.29
N LEU A 439 0.07 -23.97 -2.50
CA LEU A 439 -0.49 -23.76 -3.85
C LEU A 439 0.51 -22.97 -4.71
N ALA A 440 0.93 -23.56 -5.83
CA ALA A 440 2.00 -22.98 -6.66
C ALA A 440 1.58 -21.68 -7.35
N ASN A 441 0.33 -21.57 -7.74
CA ASN A 441 -0.25 -20.41 -8.40
C ASN A 441 -1.76 -20.42 -8.20
N LEU A 442 -2.38 -19.26 -8.03
CA LEU A 442 -3.85 -19.14 -7.90
C LEU A 442 -4.61 -19.76 -9.07
N LEU A 443 -4.06 -19.70 -10.28
CA LEU A 443 -4.66 -20.28 -11.49
C LEU A 443 -4.85 -21.81 -11.40
N LEU A 444 -4.13 -22.49 -10.51
CA LEU A 444 -4.23 -23.93 -10.26
C LEU A 444 -5.27 -24.30 -9.20
N ASP A 445 -5.84 -23.33 -8.50
CA ASP A 445 -6.95 -23.58 -7.60
C ASP A 445 -8.23 -23.93 -8.34
N GLY A 446 -9.09 -24.74 -7.75
CA GLY A 446 -10.32 -25.24 -8.39
C GLY A 446 -11.32 -24.15 -8.77
N HIS A 447 -11.51 -23.16 -7.90
CA HIS A 447 -12.41 -22.03 -8.14
C HIS A 447 -11.89 -21.17 -9.30
N PHE A 448 -10.65 -20.71 -9.22
CA PHE A 448 -10.05 -19.84 -10.23
C PHE A 448 -9.90 -20.54 -11.57
N ARG A 449 -9.49 -21.80 -11.60
CA ARG A 449 -9.43 -22.61 -12.83
C ARG A 449 -10.80 -22.72 -13.52
N LYS A 450 -11.88 -22.94 -12.76
CA LYS A 450 -13.24 -22.99 -13.29
C LYS A 450 -13.66 -21.63 -13.89
N THR A 451 -13.37 -20.55 -13.19
CA THR A 451 -13.64 -19.18 -13.65
C THR A 451 -12.90 -18.87 -14.95
N MET A 452 -11.60 -19.11 -14.99
CA MET A 452 -10.78 -18.88 -16.19
C MET A 452 -11.30 -19.68 -17.39
N ARG A 453 -11.63 -20.96 -17.19
CA ARG A 453 -12.19 -21.82 -18.25
C ARG A 453 -13.49 -21.26 -18.84
N LYS A 454 -14.36 -20.72 -18.00
CA LYS A 454 -15.65 -20.13 -18.40
C LYS A 454 -15.46 -18.81 -19.17
N ALA A 455 -14.63 -17.91 -18.65
CA ALA A 455 -14.56 -16.51 -19.08
C ALA A 455 -13.52 -16.25 -20.19
N GLN A 456 -12.46 -17.06 -20.33
CA GLN A 456 -11.36 -16.80 -21.27
C GLN A 456 -11.80 -16.63 -22.74
N LYS A 457 -12.90 -17.26 -23.18
CA LYS A 457 -13.39 -17.12 -24.55
C LYS A 457 -13.83 -15.68 -24.85
N ASN A 458 -14.51 -15.06 -23.90
CA ASN A 458 -14.94 -13.67 -24.01
C ASN A 458 -13.73 -12.71 -23.88
N TRP A 459 -12.80 -12.99 -22.97
CA TRP A 459 -11.56 -12.25 -22.84
C TRP A 459 -10.78 -12.18 -24.14
N ARG A 460 -10.56 -13.31 -24.83
CA ARG A 460 -9.90 -13.36 -26.15
C ARG A 460 -10.62 -12.53 -27.21
N LYS A 461 -11.94 -12.57 -27.22
CA LYS A 461 -12.75 -11.77 -28.15
C LYS A 461 -12.58 -10.28 -27.91
N VAL A 462 -12.57 -9.85 -26.64
CA VAL A 462 -12.37 -8.44 -26.28
C VAL A 462 -10.99 -7.95 -26.71
N ILE A 463 -9.93 -8.73 -26.46
CA ILE A 463 -8.58 -8.36 -26.93
C ILE A 463 -8.55 -8.28 -28.47
N GLY A 464 -9.16 -9.24 -29.18
CA GLY A 464 -9.25 -9.19 -30.63
C GLY A 464 -10.00 -7.96 -31.15
N LEU A 465 -11.08 -7.54 -30.47
CA LEU A 465 -11.80 -6.30 -30.79
C LEU A 465 -10.93 -5.08 -30.52
N ALA A 466 -10.24 -5.03 -29.38
CA ALA A 466 -9.34 -3.93 -29.03
C ALA A 466 -8.26 -3.72 -30.11
N VAL A 467 -7.56 -4.80 -30.49
CA VAL A 467 -6.53 -4.77 -31.54
C VAL A 467 -7.10 -4.31 -32.87
N LYS A 468 -8.24 -4.88 -33.29
CA LYS A 468 -8.91 -4.53 -34.56
C LYS A 468 -9.29 -3.05 -34.63
N HIS A 469 -9.66 -2.45 -33.50
CA HIS A 469 -10.14 -1.07 -33.43
C HIS A 469 -9.09 -0.09 -32.87
N GLY A 470 -7.84 -0.53 -32.66
CA GLY A 470 -6.74 0.32 -32.20
C GLY A 470 -6.91 0.88 -30.79
N ILE A 471 -7.64 0.18 -29.92
CA ILE A 471 -7.78 0.55 -28.51
C ILE A 471 -6.68 -0.13 -27.69
N PRO A 472 -5.84 0.63 -26.98
CA PRO A 472 -4.74 0.05 -26.21
C PRO A 472 -5.25 -0.68 -24.98
N VAL A 473 -4.83 -1.92 -24.80
CA VAL A 473 -5.18 -2.78 -23.66
C VAL A 473 -3.94 -3.52 -23.12
N PRO A 474 -2.89 -2.79 -22.71
CA PRO A 474 -1.62 -3.40 -22.34
C PRO A 474 -1.75 -4.36 -21.16
N THR A 475 -2.51 -4.04 -20.12
CA THR A 475 -2.65 -4.93 -18.96
C THR A 475 -3.59 -6.10 -19.23
N LEU A 476 -4.72 -5.90 -19.88
CA LEU A 476 -5.61 -7.00 -20.28
C LEU A 476 -4.91 -7.95 -21.26
N GLY A 477 -4.10 -7.41 -22.17
CA GLY A 477 -3.33 -8.17 -23.16
C GLY A 477 -2.19 -8.96 -22.52
N SER A 478 -1.35 -8.33 -21.69
CA SER A 478 -0.24 -9.00 -21.01
C SER A 478 -0.71 -10.06 -20.01
N ALA A 479 -1.84 -9.83 -19.35
CA ALA A 479 -2.45 -10.85 -18.49
C ALA A 479 -2.87 -12.09 -19.28
N LEU A 480 -3.44 -11.91 -20.50
CA LEU A 480 -3.79 -13.04 -21.37
C LEU A 480 -2.54 -13.78 -21.86
N ALA A 481 -1.51 -13.05 -22.26
CA ALA A 481 -0.24 -13.63 -22.68
C ALA A 481 0.42 -14.42 -21.53
N TYR A 482 0.40 -13.88 -20.30
CA TYR A 482 0.86 -14.59 -19.11
C TYR A 482 0.07 -15.88 -18.88
N PHE A 483 -1.27 -15.83 -18.93
CA PHE A 483 -2.13 -17.00 -18.76
C PHE A 483 -1.82 -18.07 -19.82
N ASP A 484 -1.66 -17.68 -21.08
CA ASP A 484 -1.34 -18.61 -22.17
C ASP A 484 0.06 -19.20 -22.01
N SER A 485 1.06 -18.39 -21.69
CA SER A 485 2.42 -18.88 -21.45
C SER A 485 2.47 -19.82 -20.24
N TYR A 486 1.80 -19.48 -19.14
CA TYR A 486 1.80 -20.28 -17.92
C TYR A 486 1.18 -21.69 -18.11
N ARG A 487 0.19 -21.83 -18.98
CA ARG A 487 -0.45 -23.12 -19.30
C ARG A 487 0.15 -23.86 -20.49
N THR A 488 1.18 -23.30 -21.14
CA THR A 488 1.85 -23.92 -22.30
C THR A 488 3.00 -24.79 -21.82
N GLU A 489 2.91 -26.09 -22.12
CA GLU A 489 3.92 -27.08 -21.71
C GLU A 489 5.28 -26.82 -22.37
N ARG A 490 5.30 -26.52 -23.66
CA ARG A 490 6.53 -26.24 -24.42
C ARG A 490 6.51 -24.83 -24.99
N LEU A 491 7.30 -23.96 -24.41
CA LEU A 491 7.46 -22.59 -24.85
C LEU A 491 8.54 -22.45 -25.94
N PRO A 492 8.49 -21.38 -26.77
CA PRO A 492 9.46 -21.15 -27.84
C PRO A 492 10.85 -20.70 -27.33
N GLN A 493 11.05 -20.64 -26.02
CA GLN A 493 12.34 -20.30 -25.39
C GLN A 493 13.42 -21.33 -25.63
N ASN A 494 13.07 -22.51 -26.16
CA ASN A 494 14.03 -23.47 -26.67
C ASN A 494 14.85 -22.89 -27.85
N LEU A 495 14.22 -22.12 -28.75
CA LEU A 495 14.91 -21.43 -29.84
C LEU A 495 15.83 -20.33 -29.28
N LEU A 496 15.33 -19.53 -28.32
CA LEU A 496 16.13 -18.50 -27.66
C LEU A 496 17.39 -19.12 -27.00
N GLN A 497 17.24 -20.24 -26.29
CA GLN A 497 18.38 -20.91 -25.66
C GLN A 497 19.34 -21.47 -26.70
N GLY A 498 18.86 -22.00 -27.84
CA GLY A 498 19.70 -22.41 -28.96
C GLY A 498 20.47 -21.23 -29.58
N GLN A 499 19.85 -20.05 -29.71
CA GLN A 499 20.54 -18.83 -30.16
C GLN A 499 21.65 -18.41 -29.17
N ARG A 500 21.37 -18.46 -27.87
CA ARG A 500 22.38 -18.17 -26.83
C ARG A 500 23.55 -19.15 -26.87
N ASP A 501 23.26 -20.42 -27.11
CA ASP A 501 24.29 -21.44 -27.30
C ASP A 501 25.13 -21.17 -28.56
N PHE A 502 24.50 -20.76 -29.65
CA PHE A 502 25.18 -20.45 -30.91
C PHE A 502 26.22 -19.34 -30.78
N PHE A 503 25.83 -18.19 -30.18
CA PHE A 503 26.72 -17.01 -30.14
C PHE A 503 27.62 -16.93 -28.91
N GLY A 504 27.38 -17.72 -27.87
CA GLY A 504 28.11 -17.55 -26.61
C GLY A 504 28.36 -18.84 -25.82
N ALA A 505 28.13 -20.02 -26.42
CA ALA A 505 28.27 -21.30 -25.74
C ALA A 505 27.56 -21.35 -24.37
N HIS A 506 26.36 -20.74 -24.29
CA HIS A 506 25.62 -20.63 -23.04
C HIS A 506 24.91 -21.92 -22.62
N THR A 507 25.23 -23.02 -23.25
CA THR A 507 24.75 -24.37 -22.99
C THR A 507 23.22 -24.51 -22.96
N TYR A 508 22.72 -25.72 -23.04
CA TYR A 508 21.30 -26.02 -22.89
C TYR A 508 21.12 -27.38 -22.24
N GLU A 509 19.99 -27.55 -21.53
CA GLU A 509 19.51 -28.86 -21.08
C GLU A 509 18.64 -29.49 -22.16
N ARG A 510 18.64 -30.80 -22.23
CA ARG A 510 17.85 -31.58 -23.21
C ARG A 510 16.60 -32.13 -22.54
N VAL A 511 15.48 -32.21 -23.29
CA VAL A 511 14.19 -32.77 -22.81
C VAL A 511 14.24 -34.29 -22.61
N ASP A 512 15.17 -34.95 -23.24
CA ASP A 512 15.38 -36.42 -23.23
C ASP A 512 16.54 -36.84 -22.29
N LYS A 513 17.06 -35.94 -21.47
CA LYS A 513 18.12 -36.16 -20.48
C LYS A 513 17.71 -35.67 -19.11
N PRO A 514 18.34 -36.16 -18.03
CA PRO A 514 18.10 -35.65 -16.69
C PRO A 514 18.36 -34.14 -16.58
N ARG A 515 17.60 -33.46 -15.71
CA ARG A 515 17.84 -32.05 -15.37
C ARG A 515 19.21 -31.88 -14.69
N GLY A 516 19.88 -30.77 -15.01
CA GLY A 516 21.23 -30.46 -14.52
C GLY A 516 22.35 -30.99 -15.43
N GLU A 517 22.04 -31.69 -16.51
CA GLU A 517 22.99 -32.04 -17.54
C GLU A 517 22.97 -31.00 -18.66
N PHE A 518 24.12 -30.35 -18.87
CA PHE A 518 24.25 -29.26 -19.84
C PHE A 518 25.02 -29.72 -21.09
N TYR A 519 24.60 -29.18 -22.23
CA TYR A 519 25.16 -29.51 -23.55
C TYR A 519 25.43 -28.24 -24.33
N HIS A 520 26.42 -28.30 -25.24
CA HIS A 520 26.80 -27.25 -26.19
C HIS A 520 27.03 -27.87 -27.55
N ILE A 521 26.69 -27.18 -28.63
CA ILE A 521 27.10 -27.54 -29.99
C ILE A 521 28.38 -26.72 -30.31
N ASP A 522 29.43 -27.39 -30.75
CA ASP A 522 30.61 -26.72 -31.34
C ASP A 522 30.23 -26.22 -32.75
N TRP A 523 29.58 -25.05 -32.78
CA TRP A 523 29.01 -24.48 -33.99
C TRP A 523 29.99 -24.21 -35.11
N PRO A 524 31.26 -23.78 -34.83
CA PRO A 524 32.31 -23.59 -35.83
C PRO A 524 32.90 -24.88 -36.36
N ALA A 525 32.88 -25.98 -35.59
CA ALA A 525 33.54 -27.23 -35.97
C ALA A 525 32.81 -27.95 -37.10
N PRO A 526 33.54 -28.62 -38.01
CA PRO A 526 32.94 -29.49 -38.99
C PRO A 526 32.07 -30.57 -38.33
N GLY A 527 30.84 -30.75 -38.84
CA GLY A 527 29.89 -31.71 -38.29
C GLY A 527 29.20 -31.27 -36.99
N ARG A 528 29.54 -30.12 -36.43
CA ARG A 528 28.91 -29.50 -35.25
C ARG A 528 28.65 -30.48 -34.10
N PRO A 529 29.74 -31.08 -33.54
CA PRO A 529 29.60 -32.10 -32.51
C PRO A 529 28.97 -31.50 -31.24
N GLN A 530 28.15 -32.31 -30.56
CA GLN A 530 27.61 -31.95 -29.25
C GLN A 530 28.61 -32.32 -28.16
N ILE A 531 28.87 -31.38 -27.32
CA ILE A 531 29.76 -31.51 -26.15
C ILE A 531 28.87 -31.49 -24.88
N LYS A 532 29.11 -32.41 -23.95
CA LYS A 532 28.51 -32.37 -22.61
C LYS A 532 29.43 -31.49 -21.73
N SER A 533 28.83 -30.45 -21.11
CA SER A 533 29.50 -29.51 -20.21
C SER A 533 29.42 -29.98 -18.76
#